data_8482a65730d0513e4155a3f36e759d8e
#
_entry.id   8482a65730d0513e4155a3f36e759d8e
#
_cell.length_a   1.000
_cell.length_b   1.000
_cell.length_c   1.000
_cell.angle_alpha   90.00
_cell.angle_beta   90.00
_cell.angle_gamma   90.00
#
_symmetry.space_group_name_H-M   'P 1'
#
loop_
_entity.id
_entity.type
_entity.pdbx_description
1 polymer ?
#
loop_
_entity_poly.entity_id
_entity_poly.type
_entity_poly.pdbx_seq_one_letter_code
_entity_poly.pdbx_strand_id
1 'polypeptide(L)'
;LVAVTKLAQITSGYYIHPVIFTDVKNSMTIAQDEIFGPVLCVITYKDIDDAVAIANDVRYGLNAGVYGPKQEAIAVAHRIQSGNVYINDSPRDTAAPFGGYKESGIGREGGVYGMIEFTQQKALFDTCKE
;
A
#
# COMPACT_ATOMS: atom_id res chain seq x y z
N LEU A 1 -6.62 22.97 -1.82
CA LEU A 1 -7.09 23.45 -3.12
C LEU A 1 -6.64 22.54 -4.26
N VAL A 2 -7.41 22.51 -5.27
CA VAL A 2 -7.51 21.54 -6.35
C VAL A 2 -6.76 22.01 -7.58
N ALA A 3 -5.84 21.21 -8.11
CA ALA A 3 -5.42 21.35 -9.49
C ALA A 3 -6.31 20.44 -10.34
N VAL A 4 -7.15 21.03 -11.19
CA VAL A 4 -7.98 20.30 -12.15
C VAL A 4 -7.34 20.46 -13.52
N THR A 5 -6.92 19.37 -14.13
CA THR A 5 -6.53 19.39 -15.55
C THR A 5 -7.78 19.49 -16.38
N LYS A 6 -7.94 20.61 -17.14
CA LYS A 6 -9.08 20.81 -18.02
C LYS A 6 -8.95 19.87 -19.23
N LEU A 7 -9.54 18.69 -19.12
CA LEU A 7 -9.68 17.78 -20.26
C LEU A 7 -10.86 18.24 -21.16
N ALA A 8 -10.87 17.81 -22.42
CA ALA A 8 -11.97 18.07 -23.34
C ALA A 8 -13.31 17.66 -22.71
N GLN A 9 -14.37 18.42 -22.94
CA GLN A 9 -15.70 18.10 -22.41
C GLN A 9 -16.16 16.76 -23.00
N ILE A 10 -16.15 15.73 -22.15
CA ILE A 10 -16.77 14.46 -22.45
C ILE A 10 -18.24 14.59 -22.08
N THR A 11 -19.13 14.51 -23.08
CA THR A 11 -20.55 14.79 -22.89
C THR A 11 -21.40 13.55 -22.66
N SER A 12 -20.80 12.35 -22.72
CA SER A 12 -21.50 11.07 -22.50
C SER A 12 -20.62 10.07 -21.78
N GLY A 13 -21.22 9.24 -20.92
CA GLY A 13 -20.52 8.21 -20.11
C GLY A 13 -20.20 8.67 -18.67
N TYR A 14 -19.56 7.78 -17.92
CA TYR A 14 -19.23 7.97 -16.51
C TYR A 14 -17.74 8.33 -16.35
N TYR A 15 -17.36 9.53 -16.76
CA TYR A 15 -15.98 9.99 -16.69
C TYR A 15 -15.79 11.05 -15.62
N ILE A 16 -14.69 10.95 -14.89
CA ILE A 16 -14.27 11.91 -13.89
C ILE A 16 -12.90 12.44 -14.27
N HIS A 17 -12.70 13.75 -14.18
CA HIS A 17 -11.39 14.37 -14.36
C HIS A 17 -10.45 14.00 -13.22
N PRO A 18 -9.13 13.81 -13.47
CA PRO A 18 -8.14 13.69 -12.42
C PRO A 18 -8.15 14.92 -11.50
N VAL A 19 -8.14 14.68 -10.21
CA VAL A 19 -8.20 15.71 -9.17
C VAL A 19 -7.08 15.52 -8.17
N ILE A 20 -6.39 16.61 -7.81
CA ILE A 20 -5.39 16.64 -6.75
C ILE A 20 -5.90 17.55 -5.63
N PHE A 21 -6.05 16.99 -4.44
CA PHE A 21 -6.35 17.74 -3.22
C PHE A 21 -5.05 18.03 -2.47
N THR A 22 -4.80 19.31 -2.18
CA THR A 22 -3.69 19.77 -1.34
C THR A 22 -4.24 20.24 0.02
N ASP A 23 -3.35 20.42 0.97
CA ASP A 23 -3.71 20.83 2.34
C ASP A 23 -4.66 19.82 3.05
N VAL A 24 -4.58 18.56 2.64
CA VAL A 24 -5.38 17.50 3.25
C VAL A 24 -4.82 17.19 4.64
N LYS A 25 -5.72 17.04 5.60
CA LYS A 25 -5.38 16.53 6.93
C LYS A 25 -5.71 15.05 6.99
N ASN A 26 -4.87 14.28 7.68
CA ASN A 26 -5.05 12.82 7.78
C ASN A 26 -6.40 12.41 8.38
N SER A 27 -7.02 13.26 9.20
CA SER A 27 -8.34 13.03 9.79
C SER A 27 -9.54 13.26 8.85
N MET A 28 -9.31 13.73 7.62
CA MET A 28 -10.38 13.94 6.65
C MET A 28 -10.80 12.60 6.02
N THR A 29 -12.08 12.41 5.76
CA THR A 29 -12.63 11.21 5.12
C THR A 29 -11.91 10.88 3.81
N ILE A 30 -11.58 11.89 3.00
CA ILE A 30 -10.88 11.73 1.72
C ILE A 30 -9.45 11.17 1.87
N ALA A 31 -8.84 11.29 3.06
CA ALA A 31 -7.54 10.71 3.37
C ALA A 31 -7.64 9.29 3.92
N GLN A 32 -8.80 8.91 4.45
CA GLN A 32 -9.00 7.64 5.15
C GLN A 32 -9.77 6.60 4.33
N ASP A 33 -10.58 7.04 3.37
CA ASP A 33 -11.37 6.15 2.52
C ASP A 33 -10.72 5.93 1.16
N GLU A 34 -10.83 4.72 0.64
CA GLU A 34 -10.37 4.38 -0.70
C GLU A 34 -11.36 4.88 -1.75
N ILE A 35 -10.96 5.87 -2.56
CA ILE A 35 -11.86 6.56 -3.50
C ILE A 35 -12.13 5.72 -4.77
N PHE A 36 -11.22 4.85 -5.17
CA PHE A 36 -11.29 4.05 -6.40
C PHE A 36 -11.47 4.91 -7.67
N GLY A 37 -10.77 6.04 -7.75
CA GLY A 37 -10.87 6.98 -8.85
C GLY A 37 -9.58 7.78 -9.05
N PRO A 38 -9.52 8.64 -10.09
CA PRO A 38 -8.33 9.42 -10.41
C PRO A 38 -8.17 10.62 -9.44
N VAL A 39 -8.05 10.34 -8.16
CA VAL A 39 -7.96 11.33 -7.09
C VAL A 39 -6.68 11.11 -6.30
N LEU A 40 -5.92 12.18 -6.12
CA LEU A 40 -4.71 12.20 -5.30
C LEU A 40 -4.87 13.17 -4.14
N CYS A 41 -4.58 12.72 -2.93
CA CYS A 41 -4.51 13.56 -1.73
C CYS A 41 -3.05 13.79 -1.34
N VAL A 42 -2.69 15.05 -1.12
CA VAL A 42 -1.34 15.45 -0.70
C VAL A 42 -1.41 15.94 0.75
N ILE A 43 -0.69 15.23 1.61
CA ILE A 43 -0.54 15.54 3.03
C ILE A 43 0.92 15.92 3.27
N THR A 44 1.17 17.05 3.87
CA THR A 44 2.51 17.47 4.28
C THR A 44 2.85 16.89 5.64
N TYR A 45 4.11 16.60 5.87
CA TYR A 45 4.64 16.08 7.12
C TYR A 45 5.80 16.95 7.62
N LYS A 46 6.15 16.85 8.90
CA LYS A 46 7.20 17.65 9.53
C LYS A 46 8.56 16.97 9.45
N ASP A 47 8.58 15.68 9.70
CA ASP A 47 9.77 14.83 9.75
C ASP A 47 9.40 13.38 9.37
N ILE A 48 10.39 12.51 9.32
CA ILE A 48 10.19 11.11 8.93
C ILE A 48 9.25 10.38 9.91
N ASP A 49 9.31 10.68 11.18
CA ASP A 49 8.46 10.04 12.19
C ASP A 49 6.99 10.41 11.99
N ASP A 50 6.72 11.67 11.71
CA ASP A 50 5.39 12.19 11.36
C ASP A 50 4.89 11.57 10.05
N ALA A 51 5.75 11.46 9.02
CA ALA A 51 5.41 10.82 7.75
C ALA A 51 5.00 9.35 7.94
N VAL A 52 5.75 8.60 8.73
CA VAL A 52 5.45 7.18 9.02
C VAL A 52 4.17 7.06 9.85
N ALA A 53 3.96 7.96 10.82
CA ALA A 53 2.73 7.98 11.61
C ALA A 53 1.51 8.23 10.72
N ILE A 54 1.55 9.24 9.85
CA ILE A 54 0.49 9.56 8.89
C ILE A 54 0.23 8.38 7.96
N ALA A 55 1.28 7.81 7.36
CA ALA A 55 1.16 6.69 6.42
C ALA A 55 0.55 5.43 7.06
N ASN A 56 0.80 5.22 8.35
CA ASN A 56 0.27 4.07 9.08
C ASN A 56 -1.09 4.31 9.73
N ASP A 57 -1.53 5.55 9.86
CA ASP A 57 -2.82 5.93 10.46
C ASP A 57 -3.95 5.86 9.41
N VAL A 58 -4.14 4.68 8.87
CA VAL A 58 -5.23 4.31 7.96
C VAL A 58 -5.57 2.84 8.17
N ARG A 59 -6.81 2.46 7.93
CA ARG A 59 -7.27 1.06 8.10
C ARG A 59 -6.77 0.09 7.03
N TYR A 60 -6.20 0.59 5.96
CA TYR A 60 -5.66 -0.21 4.86
C TYR A 60 -4.14 -0.35 4.91
N GLY A 61 -3.61 -1.33 4.19
CA GLY A 61 -2.17 -1.54 4.07
C GLY A 61 -1.83 -2.55 2.98
N LEU A 62 -2.25 -2.32 1.73
CA LEU A 62 -1.95 -3.21 0.61
C LEU A 62 -0.61 -2.85 -0.05
N ASN A 63 -0.51 -1.63 -0.54
CA ASN A 63 0.67 -1.13 -1.25
C ASN A 63 1.11 0.21 -0.69
N ALA A 64 2.41 0.43 -0.66
CA ALA A 64 3.03 1.71 -0.35
C ALA A 64 4.22 1.98 -1.26
N GLY A 65 4.57 3.24 -1.45
CA GLY A 65 5.77 3.68 -2.15
C GLY A 65 6.61 4.58 -1.26
N VAL A 66 7.92 4.41 -1.28
CA VAL A 66 8.87 5.28 -0.58
C VAL A 66 9.91 5.76 -1.58
N TYR A 67 10.07 7.07 -1.69
CA TYR A 67 11.00 7.72 -2.61
C TYR A 67 12.04 8.51 -1.83
N GLY A 68 13.31 8.34 -2.18
CA GLY A 68 14.41 9.04 -1.53
C GLY A 68 15.75 8.33 -1.68
N PRO A 69 16.79 8.80 -0.98
CA PRO A 69 18.08 8.12 -0.91
C PRO A 69 17.90 6.68 -0.42
N LYS A 70 18.55 5.73 -1.11
CA LYS A 70 18.28 4.28 -0.94
C LYS A 70 18.27 3.81 0.51
N GLN A 71 19.26 4.20 1.28
CA GLN A 71 19.38 3.74 2.68
C GLN A 71 18.27 4.29 3.57
N GLU A 72 17.93 5.57 3.40
CA GLU A 72 16.83 6.21 4.13
C GLU A 72 15.48 5.63 3.73
N ALA A 73 15.25 5.44 2.43
CA ALA A 73 14.03 4.84 1.91
C ALA A 73 13.81 3.41 2.44
N ILE A 74 14.87 2.59 2.52
CA ILE A 74 14.82 1.25 3.14
C ILE A 74 14.44 1.35 4.62
N ALA A 75 15.07 2.26 5.37
CA ALA A 75 14.78 2.43 6.79
C ALA A 75 13.32 2.86 7.05
N VAL A 76 12.79 3.73 6.20
CA VAL A 76 11.37 4.14 6.23
C VAL A 76 10.46 2.97 5.85
N ALA A 77 10.79 2.25 4.78
CA ALA A 77 9.98 1.14 4.27
C ALA A 77 9.76 0.05 5.33
N HIS A 78 10.77 -0.25 6.15
CA HIS A 78 10.63 -1.18 7.27
C HIS A 78 9.62 -0.76 8.34
N ARG A 79 9.28 0.51 8.40
CA ARG A 79 8.34 1.08 9.37
C ARG A 79 6.91 1.20 8.84
N ILE A 80 6.73 1.08 7.52
CA ILE A 80 5.42 1.18 6.88
C ILE A 80 4.63 -0.12 7.07
N GLN A 81 3.40 -0.01 7.52
CA GLN A 81 2.48 -1.13 7.75
C GLN A 81 1.68 -1.44 6.47
N SER A 82 2.38 -1.97 5.48
CA SER A 82 1.81 -2.39 4.20
C SER A 82 2.40 -3.73 3.77
N GLY A 83 1.61 -4.55 3.11
CA GLY A 83 2.05 -5.86 2.62
C GLY A 83 3.10 -5.77 1.52
N ASN A 84 3.06 -4.69 0.73
CA ASN A 84 4.04 -4.40 -0.30
C ASN A 84 4.54 -2.97 -0.15
N VAL A 85 5.85 -2.79 -0.15
CA VAL A 85 6.48 -1.46 -0.12
C VAL A 85 7.49 -1.37 -1.26
N TYR A 86 7.23 -0.46 -2.19
CA TYR A 86 8.07 -0.21 -3.35
C TYR A 86 9.02 0.95 -3.05
N ILE A 87 10.29 0.76 -3.34
CA ILE A 87 11.33 1.79 -3.13
C ILE A 87 11.76 2.32 -4.49
N ASN A 88 11.59 3.62 -4.72
CA ASN A 88 12.02 4.31 -5.94
C ASN A 88 11.53 3.61 -7.22
N ASP A 89 10.22 3.34 -7.32
CA ASP A 89 9.57 2.66 -8.45
C ASP A 89 10.12 1.25 -8.78
N SER A 90 10.65 0.55 -7.80
CA SER A 90 11.09 -0.83 -8.00
C SER A 90 9.96 -1.68 -8.57
N PRO A 91 10.17 -2.47 -9.62
CA PRO A 91 9.13 -3.32 -10.19
C PRO A 91 8.75 -4.43 -9.21
N ARG A 92 7.50 -4.89 -9.29
CA ARG A 92 7.03 -6.05 -8.54
C ARG A 92 7.72 -7.31 -9.04
N ASP A 93 8.23 -8.11 -8.09
CA ASP A 93 8.64 -9.50 -8.35
C ASP A 93 7.43 -10.42 -8.11
N THR A 94 7.05 -11.20 -9.12
CA THR A 94 5.94 -12.15 -9.04
C THR A 94 6.24 -13.36 -8.16
N ALA A 95 7.51 -13.62 -7.85
CA ALA A 95 7.93 -14.63 -6.89
C ALA A 95 7.82 -14.15 -5.42
N ALA A 96 7.68 -12.84 -5.21
CA ALA A 96 7.46 -12.29 -3.89
C ALA A 96 6.00 -12.48 -3.44
N PRO A 97 5.73 -12.62 -2.13
CA PRO A 97 4.36 -12.68 -1.62
C PRO A 97 3.64 -11.36 -1.87
N PHE A 98 2.36 -11.44 -2.23
CA PHE A 98 1.49 -10.28 -2.39
C PHE A 98 0.26 -10.41 -1.49
N GLY A 99 -0.07 -9.36 -0.79
CA GLY A 99 -1.25 -9.30 0.07
C GLY A 99 -1.18 -8.14 1.04
N GLY A 100 -2.30 -7.85 1.69
CA GLY A 100 -2.46 -6.68 2.55
C GLY A 100 -2.19 -6.92 4.02
N TYR A 101 -1.97 -5.81 4.71
CA TYR A 101 -2.05 -5.68 6.16
C TYR A 101 -3.42 -5.11 6.54
N LYS A 102 -3.78 -5.18 7.79
CA LYS A 102 -5.01 -4.59 8.35
C LYS A 102 -6.25 -5.06 7.56
N GLU A 103 -7.17 -4.14 7.19
CA GLU A 103 -8.37 -4.48 6.43
C GLU A 103 -8.13 -4.80 4.95
N SER A 104 -6.91 -4.59 4.44
CA SER A 104 -6.56 -4.95 3.06
C SER A 104 -6.37 -6.45 2.83
N GLY A 105 -6.39 -7.28 3.88
CA GLY A 105 -6.37 -8.73 3.76
C GLY A 105 -5.51 -9.43 4.79
N ILE A 106 -5.64 -10.76 4.86
CA ILE A 106 -4.94 -11.63 5.82
C ILE A 106 -4.06 -12.68 5.16
N GLY A 107 -4.36 -13.09 3.94
CA GLY A 107 -3.59 -14.09 3.19
C GLY A 107 -2.49 -13.49 2.32
N ARG A 108 -1.78 -14.37 1.62
CA ARG A 108 -0.76 -13.98 0.62
C ARG A 108 -0.94 -14.77 -0.66
N GLU A 109 -0.75 -14.08 -1.80
CA GLU A 109 -0.64 -14.69 -3.12
C GLU A 109 0.82 -14.66 -3.57
N GLY A 110 1.16 -15.46 -4.58
CA GLY A 110 2.47 -15.46 -5.21
C GLY A 110 3.57 -16.16 -4.40
N GLY A 111 4.58 -16.62 -5.12
CA GLY A 111 5.73 -17.31 -4.55
C GLY A 111 5.37 -18.53 -3.71
N VAL A 112 6.30 -18.94 -2.86
CA VAL A 112 6.12 -20.07 -1.93
C VAL A 112 5.02 -19.79 -0.91
N TYR A 113 4.90 -18.54 -0.47
CA TYR A 113 3.91 -18.16 0.54
C TYR A 113 2.48 -18.33 0.03
N GLY A 114 2.20 -17.98 -1.23
CA GLY A 114 0.90 -18.20 -1.83
C GLY A 114 0.56 -19.67 -2.00
N MET A 115 1.56 -20.53 -2.24
CA MET A 115 1.36 -21.98 -2.30
C MET A 115 0.99 -22.57 -0.94
N ILE A 116 1.55 -22.04 0.15
CA ILE A 116 1.28 -22.53 1.52
C ILE A 116 -0.20 -22.42 1.86
N GLU A 117 -0.89 -21.37 1.40
CA GLU A 117 -2.33 -21.16 1.62
C GLU A 117 -3.22 -22.30 1.08
N PHE A 118 -2.73 -23.06 0.11
CA PHE A 118 -3.43 -24.21 -0.48
C PHE A 118 -2.96 -25.56 0.08
N THR A 119 -2.13 -25.58 1.12
CA THR A 119 -1.57 -26.79 1.71
C THR A 119 -1.99 -26.96 3.16
N GLN A 120 -1.89 -28.18 3.64
CA GLN A 120 -2.02 -28.49 5.05
C GLN A 120 -0.71 -29.02 5.61
N GLN A 121 -0.26 -28.42 6.69
CA GLN A 121 0.95 -28.88 7.39
C GLN A 121 0.62 -30.06 8.27
N LYS A 122 1.46 -31.14 8.21
CA LYS A 122 1.37 -32.31 9.05
C LYS A 122 2.72 -32.53 9.75
N ALA A 123 2.70 -32.64 11.05
CA ALA A 123 3.86 -33.10 11.83
C ALA A 123 3.75 -34.62 12.06
N LEU A 124 4.85 -35.33 11.85
CA LEU A 124 5.00 -36.74 12.19
C LEU A 124 6.03 -36.87 13.29
N PHE A 125 5.66 -37.53 14.36
CA PHE A 125 6.56 -37.82 15.48
C PHE A 125 6.75 -39.32 15.54
N ASP A 126 8.00 -39.76 15.52
CA ASP A 126 8.39 -41.18 15.64
C ASP A 126 9.31 -41.35 16.85
N THR A 127 8.98 -42.31 17.70
CA THR A 127 9.76 -42.69 18.89
C THR A 127 10.59 -43.98 18.67
N CYS A 128 10.46 -44.60 17.48
CA CYS A 128 11.24 -45.81 17.15
C CYS A 128 12.72 -45.42 17.02
N LYS A 129 13.56 -46.00 17.87
CA LYS A 129 15.00 -46.01 17.67
C LYS A 129 15.32 -47.22 16.80
N GLU A 130 16.00 -46.98 15.68
CA GLU A 130 16.66 -48.08 14.94
C GLU A 130 17.74 -48.71 15.80
#